data_58fcaa44cff943baf447209805f1931d
#
_entry.id   58fcaa44cff943baf447209805f1931d
#
_cell.length_a   1.000
_cell.length_b   1.000
_cell.length_c   1.000
_cell.angle_alpha   90.00
_cell.angle_beta   90.00
_cell.angle_gamma   90.00
#
_symmetry.space_group_name_H-M   'P 1'
#
loop_
_entity.id
_entity.type
_entity.pdbx_description
1 polymer ?
#
loop_
_entity_poly.entity_id
_entity_poly.type
_entity_poly.pdbx_seq_one_letter_code
_entity_poly.pdbx_strand_id
1 'polypeptide(L)' 'MCEFNVILNGKVQFKDVIYSKVEGDNVVVKNILGEGKEFKNCKIVEVDVPNTRLVLSALKP' A
#
# COMPACT_ATOMS: atom_id res chain seq x y z
N MET A 1 -3.58 1.85 17.35
CA MET A 1 -2.95 1.21 16.19
C MET A 1 -3.25 2.01 14.94
N CYS A 2 -2.27 2.20 14.08
CA CYS A 2 -2.47 3.01 12.87
C CYS A 2 -2.88 2.13 11.72
N GLU A 3 -3.99 2.46 11.08
CA GLU A 3 -4.42 1.82 9.85
C GLU A 3 -4.15 2.78 8.70
N PHE A 4 -3.49 2.28 7.67
CA PHE A 4 -3.05 3.10 6.55
C PHE A 4 -3.98 2.96 5.35
N ASN A 5 -4.07 4.04 4.59
CA ASN A 5 -4.72 4.00 3.27
C ASN A 5 -3.64 3.86 2.22
N VAL A 6 -3.85 2.93 1.29
CA VAL A 6 -2.93 2.75 0.17
C VAL A 6 -3.34 3.68 -0.95
N ILE A 7 -2.40 4.51 -1.39
CA ILE A 7 -2.63 5.51 -2.43
C ILE A 7 -1.84 5.10 -3.68
N LEU A 8 -2.51 5.04 -4.81
CA LEU A 8 -1.86 4.77 -6.10
C LEU A 8 -2.50 5.69 -7.14
N ASN A 9 -1.65 6.41 -7.87
CA ASN A 9 -2.11 7.40 -8.85
C ASN A 9 -3.04 8.44 -8.24
N GLY A 10 -2.73 8.85 -7.00
CA GLY A 10 -3.50 9.87 -6.30
C GLY A 10 -4.85 9.42 -5.76
N LYS A 11 -5.15 8.13 -5.84
CA LYS A 11 -6.44 7.60 -5.40
C LYS A 11 -6.26 6.55 -4.33
N VAL A 12 -7.18 6.50 -3.37
CA VAL A 12 -7.19 5.45 -2.34
C VAL A 12 -7.63 4.14 -2.99
N GLN A 13 -6.77 3.14 -2.92
CA GLN A 13 -7.04 1.82 -3.51
C GLN A 13 -7.45 0.79 -2.48
N PHE A 14 -7.04 0.96 -1.23
CA PHE A 14 -7.29 -0.02 -0.19
C PHE A 14 -7.18 0.69 1.16
N LYS A 15 -8.05 0.34 2.10
CA LYS A 15 -8.14 1.03 3.38
C LYS A 15 -7.81 0.11 4.54
N ASP A 16 -7.51 0.74 5.68
CA ASP A 16 -7.33 0.05 6.97
C ASP A 16 -6.20 -0.97 6.92
N VAL A 17 -5.13 -0.63 6.22
CA VAL A 17 -3.98 -1.52 6.04
C VAL A 17 -3.11 -1.48 7.29
N ILE A 18 -2.77 -2.67 7.79
CA ILE A 18 -1.91 -2.81 8.97
C ILE A 18 -0.63 -3.60 8.66
N TYR A 19 -0.48 -4.08 7.42
CA TYR A 19 0.68 -4.88 7.04
C TYR A 19 1.01 -4.64 5.58
N SER A 20 2.30 -4.50 5.30
CA SER A 20 2.76 -4.33 3.92
C SER A 20 4.09 -5.05 3.75
N LYS A 21 4.26 -5.70 2.62
CA LYS A 21 5.48 -6.43 2.28
C LYS A 21 5.81 -6.21 0.81
N VAL A 22 7.07 -5.95 0.54
CA VAL A 22 7.56 -5.86 -0.84
C VAL A 22 8.11 -7.22 -1.24
N GLU A 23 7.61 -7.76 -2.35
CA GLU A 23 8.09 -9.01 -2.92
C GLU A 23 8.45 -8.78 -4.37
N GLY A 24 9.75 -8.67 -4.65
CA GLY A 24 10.21 -8.35 -6.00
C GLY A 24 9.66 -7.01 -6.45
N ASP A 25 8.90 -7.02 -7.54
CA ASP A 25 8.28 -5.81 -8.07
C ASP A 25 6.82 -5.66 -7.64
N ASN A 26 6.44 -6.37 -6.58
CA ASN A 26 5.05 -6.36 -6.11
C ASN A 26 4.99 -5.86 -4.68
N VAL A 27 3.86 -5.24 -4.32
CA VAL A 27 3.58 -4.83 -2.94
C VAL A 27 2.33 -5.57 -2.48
N VAL A 28 2.46 -6.31 -1.38
CA VAL A 28 1.35 -7.05 -0.79
C VAL A 28 0.95 -6.35 0.49
N VAL A 29 -0.35 -6.13 0.66
CA VAL A 29 -0.87 -5.47 1.86
C VAL A 29 -1.98 -6.30 2.46
N LYS A 30 -2.22 -6.11 3.77
CA LYS A 30 -3.34 -6.73 4.48
C LYS A 30 -3.99 -5.69 5.36
N ASN A 31 -5.31 -5.75 5.45
CA ASN A 31 -6.05 -4.82 6.28
C ASN A 31 -6.44 -5.45 7.62
N ILE A 32 -7.14 -4.69 8.45
CA ILE A 32 -7.51 -5.13 9.80
C ILE A 32 -8.44 -6.33 9.81
N LEU A 33 -9.11 -6.60 8.70
CA LEU A 33 -10.02 -7.73 8.57
C LEU A 33 -9.30 -9.00 8.06
N GLY A 34 -7.98 -8.90 7.83
CA GLY A 34 -7.23 -10.02 7.29
C GLY A 34 -7.32 -10.16 5.78
N GLU A 35 -7.99 -9.22 5.12
CA GLU A 35 -8.07 -9.23 3.66
C GLU A 35 -6.75 -8.76 3.08
N GLY A 36 -6.29 -9.44 2.03
CA GLY A 36 -5.05 -9.09 1.37
C GLY A 36 -5.28 -8.57 -0.03
N LYS A 37 -4.34 -7.76 -0.50
CA LYS A 37 -4.32 -7.28 -1.86
C LYS A 37 -2.89 -7.17 -2.34
N GLU A 38 -2.67 -7.56 -3.59
CA GLU A 38 -1.35 -7.47 -4.22
C GLU A 38 -1.37 -6.42 -5.31
N PHE A 39 -0.41 -5.50 -5.25
CA PHE A 39 -0.22 -4.49 -6.29
C PHE A 39 0.98 -4.89 -7.11
N LYS A 40 0.73 -5.40 -8.31
CA LYS A 40 1.81 -5.86 -9.19
C LYS A 40 2.47 -4.69 -9.90
N ASN A 41 3.79 -4.80 -10.10
CA ASN A 41 4.58 -3.78 -10.78
C ASN A 41 4.43 -2.42 -10.11
N CYS A 42 4.55 -2.42 -8.77
CA CYS A 42 4.46 -1.20 -7.98
C CYS A 42 5.58 -1.17 -6.96
N LYS A 43 5.88 0.03 -6.48
CA LYS A 43 6.84 0.21 -5.39
C LYS A 43 6.26 1.18 -4.38
N ILE A 44 6.75 1.10 -3.15
CA ILE A 44 6.41 2.05 -2.11
C ILE A 44 7.32 3.27 -2.29
N VAL A 45 6.73 4.45 -2.40
CA VAL A 45 7.49 5.68 -2.55
C VAL A 45 7.42 6.57 -1.32
N GLU A 46 6.39 6.39 -0.48
CA GLU A 46 6.27 7.21 0.72
C GLU A 46 5.45 6.48 1.77
N VAL A 47 5.91 6.54 3.02
CA VAL A 47 5.14 6.09 4.17
C VAL A 47 4.92 7.32 5.04
N ASP A 48 3.69 7.80 5.08
CA ASP A 48 3.34 9.03 5.80
C ASP A 48 2.56 8.64 7.05
N VAL A 49 3.27 8.46 8.16
CA VAL A 49 2.67 7.99 9.40
C VAL A 49 1.68 9.00 9.98
N PRO A 50 2.01 10.30 10.05
CA PRO A 50 1.05 11.27 10.60
C PRO A 50 -0.29 11.29 9.87
N ASN A 51 -0.29 11.07 8.56
CA ASN A 51 -1.51 11.08 7.76
C ASN A 51 -1.97 9.68 7.40
N THR A 52 -1.28 8.65 7.90
CA THR A 52 -1.59 7.23 7.68
C THR A 52 -1.78 6.89 6.20
N ARG A 53 -0.83 7.34 5.39
CA ARG A 53 -0.84 7.10 3.95
C ARG A 53 0.35 6.24 3.54
N LEU A 54 0.07 5.20 2.78
CA LEU A 54 1.08 4.36 2.16
C LEU A 54 0.98 4.62 0.66
N VAL A 55 1.94 5.36 0.13
CA VAL A 55 1.87 5.82 -1.26
C VAL A 55 2.70 4.90 -2.14
N LEU A 56 2.06 4.39 -3.17
CA LEU A 56 2.69 3.52 -4.15
C LEU A 56 2.80 4.24 -5.48
N SER A 57 3.73 3.75 -6.29
CA SER A 57 3.88 4.22 -7.67
C SER A 57 4.07 3.00 -8.57
N ALA A 58 3.43 3.04 -9.73
CA ALA A 58 3.60 1.98 -10.70
C ALA A 58 5.01 2.02 -11.28
N LEU A 59 5.60 0.83 -11.43
CA LEU A 59 6.87 0.71 -12.11
C LEU A 59 6.63 0.85 -13.60
N LYS A 60 7.52 1.55 -14.28
CA LYS A 60 7.39 1.70 -15.71
C LYS A 60 7.78 0.41 -16.42
N PRO A 61 7.07 0.08 -17.49
CA PRO A 61 7.45 -1.08 -18.31
C PRO A 61 8.77 -0.84 -19.05
#